data_64143ccd71cc78a0b95bbff9d43c3ff7
#
_entry.id   64143ccd71cc78a0b95bbff9d43c3ff7
#
_cell.length_a   1.000
_cell.length_b   1.000
_cell.length_c   1.000
_cell.angle_alpha   90.00
_cell.angle_beta   90.00
_cell.angle_gamma   90.00
#
_symmetry.space_group_name_H-M   'P 1'
#
loop_
_entity.id
_entity.type
_entity.pdbx_description
1 polymer ?
#
loop_
_entity_poly.entity_id
_entity_poly.type
_entity_poly.pdbx_seq_one_letter_code
_entity_poly.pdbx_strand_id
1 'polypeptide(L)'
;MPLITVENLKKSFHSPAGVIDPVLHIPKFCLEEKEQVALQGASGSGKTTFLHLLAGVLCADAGEISVDGHLLHLLSESKRDQLRAGKIGYVFQSFNLLSGFSCLENLTLAMSVNGLHDIDRAQALLEAVGLEDRRDHRPNQLSIGQQQRVAIARALVNRPKIVLADEPTGNLDPANTDRSLGILRSLCQQWGSSLILVSHDPRVIDQFETGIDWEELNQVKKEQQVVADHH
;
A
#
# COMPACT_ATOMS: atom_id res chain seq x y z
N MET A 1 -20.94 1.41 -2.67
CA MET A 1 -20.23 2.42 -3.50
C MET A 1 -18.76 2.06 -3.48
N PRO A 2 -18.08 2.15 -4.62
CA PRO A 2 -16.66 1.82 -4.64
C PRO A 2 -15.87 2.70 -3.68
N LEU A 3 -14.92 2.07 -2.96
CA LEU A 3 -14.01 2.75 -2.06
C LEU A 3 -12.96 3.55 -2.82
N ILE A 4 -12.48 2.97 -3.93
CA ILE A 4 -11.55 3.65 -4.86
C ILE A 4 -12.13 3.58 -6.26
N THR A 5 -12.04 4.70 -6.97
CA THR A 5 -12.22 4.76 -8.42
C THR A 5 -11.06 5.50 -9.06
N VAL A 6 -10.63 4.99 -10.20
CA VAL A 6 -9.59 5.59 -11.04
C VAL A 6 -10.12 5.68 -12.45
N GLU A 7 -10.01 6.85 -13.08
CA GLU A 7 -10.43 7.08 -14.46
C GLU A 7 -9.38 7.82 -15.27
N ASN A 8 -8.95 7.24 -16.39
CA ASN A 8 -7.98 7.79 -17.36
C ASN A 8 -6.69 8.32 -16.72
N LEU A 9 -6.20 7.60 -15.69
CA LEU A 9 -5.03 8.01 -14.91
C LEU A 9 -3.77 7.93 -15.75
N LYS A 10 -3.00 9.04 -15.81
CA LYS A 10 -1.69 9.08 -16.46
C LYS A 10 -0.64 9.65 -15.50
N LYS A 11 0.57 9.05 -15.56
CA LYS A 11 1.74 9.53 -14.84
C LYS A 11 3.00 9.29 -15.64
N SER A 12 3.81 10.35 -15.76
CA SER A 12 5.12 10.32 -16.38
C SER A 12 6.17 10.94 -15.46
N PHE A 13 7.42 10.58 -15.66
CA PHE A 13 8.54 11.22 -15.00
C PHE A 13 9.47 11.84 -16.03
N HIS A 14 10.19 12.88 -15.63
CA HIS A 14 11.21 13.51 -16.47
C HIS A 14 12.57 12.96 -16.06
N SER A 15 13.30 12.42 -17.03
CA SER A 15 14.69 12.06 -16.81
C SER A 15 15.55 13.34 -16.68
N PRO A 16 16.76 13.27 -16.08
CA PRO A 16 17.69 14.40 -16.03
C PRO A 16 18.04 14.96 -17.42
N ALA A 17 17.90 14.16 -18.48
CA ALA A 17 18.11 14.55 -19.86
C ALA A 17 16.88 15.22 -20.52
N GLY A 18 15.79 15.45 -19.75
CA GLY A 18 14.56 16.06 -20.25
C GLY A 18 13.64 15.13 -21.04
N VAL A 19 13.97 13.83 -21.11
CA VAL A 19 13.11 12.84 -21.77
C VAL A 19 11.92 12.52 -20.85
N ILE A 20 10.71 12.54 -21.40
CA ILE A 20 9.49 12.14 -20.72
C ILE A 20 9.39 10.61 -20.75
N ASP A 21 9.33 9.99 -19.59
CA ASP A 21 9.15 8.57 -19.41
C ASP A 21 7.73 8.29 -18.87
N PRO A 22 6.78 7.83 -19.70
CA PRO A 22 5.45 7.48 -19.27
C PRO A 22 5.49 6.18 -18.49
N VAL A 23 5.02 6.21 -17.25
CA VAL A 23 5.03 5.08 -16.31
C VAL A 23 3.65 4.47 -16.14
N LEU A 24 2.59 5.28 -16.17
CA LEU A 24 1.22 4.82 -15.97
C LEU A 24 0.27 5.38 -17.03
N HIS A 25 -0.55 4.47 -17.56
CA HIS A 25 -1.82 4.75 -18.22
C HIS A 25 -2.85 3.70 -17.79
N ILE A 26 -3.72 4.07 -16.86
CA ILE A 26 -4.78 3.21 -16.35
C ILE A 26 -6.12 3.80 -16.76
N PRO A 27 -6.80 3.20 -17.75
CA PRO A 27 -8.09 3.71 -18.23
C PRO A 27 -9.15 3.68 -17.13
N LYS A 28 -9.23 2.57 -16.40
CA LYS A 28 -10.18 2.39 -15.31
C LYS A 28 -9.70 1.37 -14.30
N PHE A 29 -9.90 1.70 -13.01
CA PHE A 29 -9.76 0.75 -11.90
C PHE A 29 -10.82 1.07 -10.84
N CYS A 30 -11.33 0.03 -10.18
CA CYS A 30 -12.30 0.15 -9.11
C CYS A 30 -11.99 -0.85 -8.01
N LEU A 31 -12.16 -0.43 -6.75
CA LEU A 31 -12.09 -1.30 -5.58
C LEU A 31 -13.33 -1.05 -4.72
N GLU A 32 -14.05 -2.12 -4.41
CA GLU A 32 -15.20 -2.04 -3.51
C GLU A 32 -14.77 -2.06 -2.04
N GLU A 33 -15.67 -1.64 -1.13
CA GLU A 33 -15.43 -1.73 0.30
C GLU A 33 -15.22 -3.20 0.73
N LYS A 34 -14.21 -3.43 1.59
CA LYS A 34 -13.82 -4.74 2.14
C LYS A 34 -13.25 -5.72 1.11
N GLU A 35 -13.09 -5.31 -0.12
CA GLU A 35 -12.46 -6.12 -1.16
C GLU A 35 -10.94 -6.22 -0.91
N GLN A 36 -10.38 -7.40 -1.19
CA GLN A 36 -8.94 -7.67 -1.14
C GLN A 36 -8.48 -8.10 -2.52
N VAL A 37 -7.61 -7.32 -3.13
CA VAL A 37 -7.08 -7.60 -4.48
C VAL A 37 -5.56 -7.67 -4.47
N ALA A 38 -5.01 -8.52 -5.34
CA ALA A 38 -3.59 -8.60 -5.60
C ALA A 38 -3.28 -8.16 -7.03
N LEU A 39 -2.31 -7.24 -7.18
CA LEU A 39 -1.80 -6.78 -8.47
C LEU A 39 -0.49 -7.53 -8.78
N GLN A 40 -0.49 -8.36 -9.83
CA GLN A 40 0.68 -9.11 -10.27
C GLN A 40 1.38 -8.40 -11.42
N GLY A 41 2.70 -8.24 -11.33
CA GLY A 41 3.48 -7.70 -12.45
C GLY A 41 4.97 -7.61 -12.15
N ALA A 42 5.76 -7.41 -13.20
CA ALA A 42 7.21 -7.34 -13.12
C ALA A 42 7.71 -6.19 -12.22
N SER A 43 8.89 -6.34 -11.62
CA SER A 43 9.54 -5.26 -10.87
C SER A 43 9.82 -4.06 -11.80
N GLY A 44 9.67 -2.84 -11.27
CA GLY A 44 9.88 -1.61 -12.04
C GLY A 44 8.76 -1.25 -13.03
N SER A 45 7.65 -1.97 -13.07
CA SER A 45 6.54 -1.73 -14.01
C SER A 45 5.59 -0.58 -13.61
N GLY A 46 5.85 0.14 -12.51
CA GLY A 46 5.04 1.27 -12.06
C GLY A 46 4.04 0.98 -10.94
N LYS A 47 3.98 -0.25 -10.40
CA LYS A 47 3.03 -0.63 -9.33
C LYS A 47 3.15 0.23 -8.08
N THR A 48 4.38 0.44 -7.58
CA THR A 48 4.66 1.35 -6.46
C THR A 48 4.18 2.77 -6.76
N THR A 49 4.40 3.26 -7.99
CA THR A 49 3.90 4.57 -8.43
C THR A 49 2.38 4.65 -8.36
N PHE A 50 1.69 3.60 -8.76
CA PHE A 50 0.24 3.51 -8.65
C PHE A 50 -0.23 3.57 -7.19
N LEU A 51 0.38 2.77 -6.30
CA LEU A 51 0.06 2.83 -4.87
C LEU A 51 0.31 4.23 -4.28
N HIS A 52 1.40 4.91 -4.68
CA HIS A 52 1.68 6.26 -4.21
C HIS A 52 0.67 7.30 -4.72
N LEU A 53 0.13 7.12 -5.92
CA LEU A 53 -0.95 7.96 -6.45
C LEU A 53 -2.25 7.71 -5.68
N LEU A 54 -2.62 6.44 -5.41
CA LEU A 54 -3.78 6.09 -4.58
C LEU A 54 -3.64 6.63 -3.15
N ALA A 55 -2.43 6.63 -2.59
CA ALA A 55 -2.14 7.20 -1.28
C ALA A 55 -2.12 8.75 -1.29
N GLY A 56 -2.21 9.40 -2.45
CA GLY A 56 -2.09 10.86 -2.57
C GLY A 56 -0.69 11.40 -2.21
N VAL A 57 0.34 10.54 -2.22
CA VAL A 57 1.75 10.92 -2.07
C VAL A 57 2.26 11.58 -3.35
N LEU A 58 1.87 11.03 -4.50
CA LEU A 58 2.13 11.59 -5.82
C LEU A 58 0.84 12.20 -6.39
N CYS A 59 1.01 13.18 -7.28
CA CYS A 59 -0.08 13.74 -8.08
C CYS A 59 -0.06 13.12 -9.48
N ALA A 60 -1.26 12.82 -10.01
CA ALA A 60 -1.43 12.42 -11.40
C ALA A 60 -1.15 13.59 -12.34
N ASP A 61 -0.68 13.29 -13.55
CA ASP A 61 -0.52 14.29 -14.61
C ASP A 61 -1.84 14.50 -15.37
N ALA A 62 -2.69 13.44 -15.42
CA ALA A 62 -4.04 13.51 -15.96
C ALA A 62 -4.91 12.40 -15.36
N GLY A 63 -6.24 12.53 -15.54
CA GLY A 63 -7.22 11.59 -15.01
C GLY A 63 -7.62 11.89 -13.57
N GLU A 64 -8.45 11.03 -13.02
CA GLU A 64 -9.05 11.23 -11.70
C GLU A 64 -8.87 10.03 -10.80
N ILE A 65 -8.62 10.29 -9.53
CA ILE A 65 -8.60 9.29 -8.46
C ILE A 65 -9.57 9.76 -7.37
N SER A 66 -10.53 8.92 -7.03
CA SER A 66 -11.37 9.10 -5.85
C SER A 66 -11.06 8.04 -4.82
N VAL A 67 -10.89 8.45 -3.57
CA VAL A 67 -10.69 7.57 -2.40
C VAL A 67 -11.71 7.95 -1.34
N ASP A 68 -12.56 7.02 -0.94
CA ASP A 68 -13.63 7.23 0.04
C ASP A 68 -14.48 8.47 -0.30
N GLY A 69 -14.84 8.63 -1.58
CA GLY A 69 -15.63 9.75 -2.10
C GLY A 69 -14.87 11.08 -2.26
N HIS A 70 -13.57 11.11 -2.02
CA HIS A 70 -12.74 12.31 -2.14
C HIS A 70 -11.91 12.27 -3.41
N LEU A 71 -12.11 13.24 -4.33
CA LEU A 71 -11.28 13.43 -5.52
C LEU A 71 -9.92 13.99 -5.12
N LEU A 72 -8.85 13.20 -5.27
CA LEU A 72 -7.52 13.56 -4.76
C LEU A 72 -6.93 14.82 -5.41
N HIS A 73 -7.20 15.05 -6.70
CA HIS A 73 -6.71 16.21 -7.44
C HIS A 73 -7.33 17.54 -6.98
N LEU A 74 -8.51 17.50 -6.32
CA LEU A 74 -9.18 18.68 -5.74
C LEU A 74 -8.72 18.98 -4.32
N LEU A 75 -7.98 18.08 -3.68
CA LEU A 75 -7.52 18.27 -2.31
C LEU A 75 -6.21 19.06 -2.26
N SER A 76 -6.10 19.98 -1.30
CA SER A 76 -4.82 20.55 -0.93
C SER A 76 -3.89 19.46 -0.34
N GLU A 77 -2.58 19.71 -0.32
CA GLU A 77 -1.60 18.78 0.24
C GLU A 77 -1.96 18.41 1.69
N SER A 78 -2.27 19.38 2.53
CA SER A 78 -2.68 19.15 3.93
C SER A 78 -3.94 18.26 4.04
N LYS A 79 -4.91 18.42 3.13
CA LYS A 79 -6.11 17.55 3.13
C LYS A 79 -5.79 16.13 2.65
N ARG A 80 -4.86 15.97 1.68
CA ARG A 80 -4.37 14.64 1.28
C ARG A 80 -3.64 13.96 2.43
N ASP A 81 -2.83 14.71 3.20
CA ASP A 81 -2.13 14.19 4.37
C ASP A 81 -3.11 13.71 5.45
N GLN A 82 -4.16 14.49 5.74
CA GLN A 82 -5.21 14.10 6.67
C GLN A 82 -5.97 12.85 6.20
N LEU A 83 -6.33 12.78 4.92
CA LEU A 83 -6.98 11.59 4.34
C LEU A 83 -6.07 10.37 4.48
N ARG A 84 -4.79 10.50 4.13
CA ARG A 84 -3.80 9.42 4.25
C ARG A 84 -3.66 8.97 5.70
N ALA A 85 -3.45 9.89 6.64
CA ALA A 85 -3.28 9.56 8.05
C ALA A 85 -4.49 8.82 8.64
N GLY A 86 -5.71 9.20 8.25
CA GLY A 86 -6.94 8.65 8.82
C GLY A 86 -7.55 7.47 8.06
N LYS A 87 -7.32 7.35 6.76
CA LYS A 87 -8.04 6.40 5.90
C LYS A 87 -7.15 5.35 5.24
N ILE A 88 -5.84 5.57 5.15
CA ILE A 88 -4.92 4.72 4.40
C ILE A 88 -3.85 4.16 5.34
N GLY A 89 -3.74 2.85 5.40
CA GLY A 89 -2.58 2.15 5.96
C GLY A 89 -1.60 1.81 4.84
N TYR A 90 -0.31 1.97 5.06
CA TYR A 90 0.69 1.63 4.06
C TYR A 90 1.72 0.65 4.63
N VAL A 91 1.88 -0.50 3.98
CA VAL A 91 2.91 -1.50 4.27
C VAL A 91 3.96 -1.43 3.19
N PHE A 92 5.17 -0.99 3.55
CA PHE A 92 6.28 -0.81 2.63
C PHE A 92 7.13 -2.08 2.50
N GLN A 93 7.74 -2.28 1.36
CA GLN A 93 8.69 -3.37 1.11
C GLN A 93 9.88 -3.36 2.09
N SER A 94 10.40 -2.18 2.43
CA SER A 94 11.54 -1.99 3.35
C SER A 94 11.11 -1.70 4.79
N PHE A 95 9.88 -2.05 5.17
CA PHE A 95 9.24 -1.87 6.49
C PHE A 95 9.11 -0.41 6.94
N ASN A 96 10.11 0.42 6.70
CA ASN A 96 10.21 1.84 7.09
C ASN A 96 9.90 2.08 8.57
N LEU A 97 10.37 1.16 9.44
CA LEU A 97 10.29 1.32 10.88
C LEU A 97 11.29 2.36 11.36
N LEU A 98 10.88 3.16 12.32
CA LEU A 98 11.75 4.15 12.96
C LEU A 98 12.70 3.41 13.92
N SER A 99 13.98 3.33 13.56
CA SER A 99 14.98 2.52 14.26
C SER A 99 15.27 3.00 15.68
N GLY A 100 15.05 4.28 15.98
CA GLY A 100 15.23 4.88 17.31
C GLY A 100 14.08 4.59 18.28
N PHE A 101 12.94 4.07 17.79
CA PHE A 101 11.70 3.84 18.54
C PHE A 101 11.44 2.35 18.72
N SER A 102 10.82 1.98 19.85
CA SER A 102 10.36 0.62 20.11
C SER A 102 9.18 0.22 19.18
N CYS A 103 8.74 -1.05 19.22
CA CYS A 103 7.56 -1.50 18.50
C CYS A 103 6.33 -0.69 18.90
N LEU A 104 6.09 -0.51 20.20
CA LEU A 104 4.96 0.24 20.71
C LEU A 104 5.03 1.71 20.27
N GLU A 105 6.20 2.33 20.36
CA GLU A 105 6.40 3.72 19.95
C GLU A 105 6.20 3.91 18.42
N ASN A 106 6.60 2.96 17.58
CA ASN A 106 6.32 3.00 16.14
C ASN A 106 4.80 3.04 15.84
N LEU A 107 3.98 2.32 16.63
CA LEU A 107 2.54 2.32 16.47
C LEU A 107 1.91 3.62 17.05
N THR A 108 2.30 3.99 18.27
CA THR A 108 1.73 5.18 18.93
C THR A 108 2.07 6.47 18.19
N LEU A 109 3.24 6.57 17.57
CA LEU A 109 3.61 7.70 16.73
C LEU A 109 2.70 7.77 15.49
N ALA A 110 2.41 6.64 14.82
CA ALA A 110 1.48 6.63 13.69
C ALA A 110 0.06 7.06 14.11
N MET A 111 -0.36 6.76 15.32
CA MET A 111 -1.63 7.24 15.88
C MET A 111 -1.61 8.74 16.17
N SER A 112 -0.51 9.26 16.72
CA SER A 112 -0.38 10.67 17.11
C SER A 112 -0.48 11.61 15.91
N VAL A 113 -0.01 11.21 14.73
CA VAL A 113 -0.17 11.96 13.47
C VAL A 113 -1.64 12.20 13.13
N ASN A 114 -2.52 11.29 13.56
CA ASN A 114 -3.97 11.39 13.39
C ASN A 114 -4.68 11.95 14.65
N GLY A 115 -3.92 12.50 15.60
CA GLY A 115 -4.47 13.03 16.86
C GLY A 115 -4.99 11.98 17.83
N LEU A 116 -4.65 10.69 17.62
CA LEU A 116 -5.08 9.58 18.46
C LEU A 116 -4.00 9.20 19.46
N HIS A 117 -4.42 8.86 20.69
CA HIS A 117 -3.55 8.43 21.78
C HIS A 117 -4.20 7.26 22.52
N ASP A 118 -4.17 6.07 21.92
CA ASP A 118 -4.80 4.85 22.45
C ASP A 118 -3.74 3.73 22.56
N ILE A 119 -3.06 3.72 23.71
CA ILE A 119 -1.96 2.77 23.99
C ILE A 119 -2.50 1.34 24.04
N ASP A 120 -3.69 1.14 24.60
CA ASP A 120 -4.30 -0.18 24.73
C ASP A 120 -4.57 -0.81 23.36
N ARG A 121 -5.02 0.01 22.39
CA ARG A 121 -5.17 -0.42 20.99
C ARG A 121 -3.82 -0.82 20.38
N ALA A 122 -2.78 -0.03 20.58
CA ALA A 122 -1.47 -0.33 20.04
C ALA A 122 -0.91 -1.64 20.64
N GLN A 123 -1.13 -1.88 21.94
CA GLN A 123 -0.73 -3.12 22.61
C GLN A 123 -1.54 -4.33 22.11
N ALA A 124 -2.86 -4.21 22.04
CA ALA A 124 -3.72 -5.27 21.50
C ALA A 124 -3.36 -5.64 20.05
N LEU A 125 -2.91 -4.66 19.27
CA LEU A 125 -2.48 -4.92 17.90
C LEU A 125 -1.12 -5.62 17.84
N LEU A 126 -0.18 -5.29 18.73
CA LEU A 126 1.08 -6.03 18.86
C LEU A 126 0.84 -7.47 19.30
N GLU A 127 -0.10 -7.71 20.20
CA GLU A 127 -0.57 -9.05 20.59
C GLU A 127 -1.16 -9.79 19.37
N ALA A 128 -2.05 -9.16 18.62
CA ALA A 128 -2.68 -9.74 17.43
C ALA A 128 -1.68 -10.17 16.35
N VAL A 129 -0.53 -9.51 16.26
CA VAL A 129 0.57 -9.92 15.36
C VAL A 129 1.60 -10.84 16.04
N GLY A 130 1.36 -11.27 17.30
CA GLY A 130 2.22 -12.16 18.08
C GLY A 130 3.55 -11.52 18.49
N LEU A 131 3.51 -10.29 18.98
CA LEU A 131 4.67 -9.50 19.42
C LEU A 131 4.43 -8.82 20.79
N GLU A 132 3.55 -9.34 21.61
CA GLU A 132 3.24 -8.84 22.95
C GLU A 132 4.51 -8.73 23.83
N ASP A 133 5.38 -9.74 23.79
CA ASP A 133 6.64 -9.78 24.56
C ASP A 133 7.75 -8.94 23.91
N ARG A 134 7.49 -8.30 22.77
CA ARG A 134 8.45 -7.51 21.99
C ARG A 134 8.11 -6.04 21.91
N ARG A 135 7.08 -5.58 22.62
CA ARG A 135 6.58 -4.20 22.55
C ARG A 135 7.65 -3.13 22.78
N ASP A 136 8.59 -3.40 23.68
CA ASP A 136 9.67 -2.48 24.06
C ASP A 136 10.97 -2.68 23.24
N HIS A 137 10.99 -3.67 22.33
CA HIS A 137 12.15 -3.93 21.47
C HIS A 137 12.19 -2.92 20.32
N ARG A 138 13.40 -2.55 19.91
CA ARG A 138 13.66 -1.73 18.73
C ARG A 138 13.80 -2.60 17.49
N PRO A 139 13.61 -2.04 16.26
CA PRO A 139 13.69 -2.80 15.02
C PRO A 139 14.97 -3.63 14.86
N ASN A 140 16.13 -3.12 15.27
CA ASN A 140 17.41 -3.83 15.20
C ASN A 140 17.53 -5.04 16.16
N GLN A 141 16.58 -5.22 17.07
CA GLN A 141 16.49 -6.34 18.00
C GLN A 141 15.49 -7.41 17.54
N LEU A 142 14.89 -7.22 16.36
CA LEU A 142 13.86 -8.07 15.81
C LEU A 142 14.35 -8.82 14.58
N SER A 143 13.84 -10.04 14.36
CA SER A 143 14.01 -10.72 13.07
C SER A 143 13.27 -9.97 11.95
N ILE A 144 13.65 -10.23 10.70
CA ILE A 144 13.01 -9.61 9.51
C ILE A 144 11.49 -9.85 9.52
N GLY A 145 11.05 -11.09 9.81
CA GLY A 145 9.62 -11.40 9.90
C GLY A 145 8.91 -10.70 11.08
N GLN A 146 9.61 -10.44 12.20
CA GLN A 146 9.06 -9.64 13.31
C GLN A 146 8.93 -8.16 12.92
N GLN A 147 9.94 -7.59 12.24
CA GLN A 147 9.88 -6.23 11.73
C GLN A 147 8.71 -6.04 10.75
N GLN A 148 8.49 -7.00 9.86
CA GLN A 148 7.34 -7.00 8.95
C GLN A 148 6.01 -6.96 9.71
N ARG A 149 5.87 -7.78 10.76
CA ARG A 149 4.65 -7.80 11.56
C ARG A 149 4.42 -6.49 12.33
N VAL A 150 5.48 -5.82 12.79
CA VAL A 150 5.37 -4.45 13.34
C VAL A 150 4.92 -3.46 12.27
N ALA A 151 5.45 -3.56 11.04
CA ALA A 151 5.04 -2.69 9.93
C ALA A 151 3.56 -2.90 9.55
N ILE A 152 3.07 -4.14 9.55
CA ILE A 152 1.65 -4.47 9.37
C ILE A 152 0.81 -3.85 10.49
N ALA A 153 1.21 -4.05 11.75
CA ALA A 153 0.51 -3.48 12.90
C ALA A 153 0.45 -1.94 12.81
N ARG A 154 1.56 -1.28 12.49
CA ARG A 154 1.61 0.16 12.32
C ARG A 154 0.65 0.65 11.22
N ALA A 155 0.59 -0.04 10.08
CA ALA A 155 -0.31 0.32 8.98
C ALA A 155 -1.79 0.22 9.39
N LEU A 156 -2.13 -0.68 10.30
CA LEU A 156 -3.50 -0.96 10.71
C LEU A 156 -3.94 -0.21 11.99
N VAL A 157 -3.01 0.40 12.74
CA VAL A 157 -3.30 0.96 14.07
C VAL A 157 -4.38 2.06 14.08
N ASN A 158 -4.51 2.80 12.98
CA ASN A 158 -5.54 3.84 12.81
C ASN A 158 -6.88 3.29 12.27
N ARG A 159 -7.04 1.96 12.14
CA ARG A 159 -8.22 1.32 11.52
C ARG A 159 -8.54 1.93 10.14
N PRO A 160 -7.60 1.89 9.21
CA PRO A 160 -7.78 2.50 7.90
C PRO A 160 -8.92 1.81 7.13
N LYS A 161 -9.56 2.56 6.22
CA LYS A 161 -10.53 1.97 5.28
C LYS A 161 -9.85 1.13 4.20
N ILE A 162 -8.62 1.49 3.84
CA ILE A 162 -7.82 0.76 2.88
C ILE A 162 -6.40 0.55 3.37
N VAL A 163 -5.84 -0.62 3.08
CA VAL A 163 -4.43 -0.92 3.23
C VAL A 163 -3.80 -1.10 1.85
N LEU A 164 -2.72 -0.36 1.60
CA LEU A 164 -1.87 -0.48 0.43
C LEU A 164 -0.59 -1.21 0.83
N ALA A 165 -0.30 -2.35 0.23
CA ALA A 165 0.85 -3.18 0.57
C ALA A 165 1.76 -3.34 -0.65
N ASP A 166 2.95 -2.75 -0.59
CA ASP A 166 3.94 -2.74 -1.67
C ASP A 166 5.00 -3.80 -1.42
N GLU A 167 4.91 -4.93 -2.14
CA GLU A 167 5.81 -6.09 -2.02
C GLU A 167 6.06 -6.49 -0.54
N PRO A 168 5.02 -6.65 0.28
CA PRO A 168 5.15 -6.73 1.73
C PRO A 168 5.90 -7.97 2.22
N THR A 169 6.18 -8.92 1.35
CA THR A 169 6.83 -10.19 1.68
C THR A 169 8.13 -10.43 0.91
N GLY A 170 8.55 -9.48 0.08
CA GLY A 170 9.70 -9.63 -0.82
C GLY A 170 11.04 -9.89 -0.12
N ASN A 171 11.16 -9.59 1.17
CA ASN A 171 12.37 -9.81 1.96
C ASN A 171 12.25 -10.99 2.94
N LEU A 172 11.18 -11.82 2.84
CA LEU A 172 10.89 -12.89 3.77
C LEU A 172 11.16 -14.27 3.14
N ASP A 173 11.51 -15.23 3.98
CA ASP A 173 11.45 -16.64 3.61
C ASP A 173 9.98 -17.11 3.46
N PRO A 174 9.73 -18.26 2.80
CA PRO A 174 8.36 -18.72 2.51
C PRO A 174 7.47 -18.86 3.75
N ALA A 175 7.99 -19.36 4.87
CA ALA A 175 7.20 -19.57 6.09
C ALA A 175 6.78 -18.25 6.74
N ASN A 176 7.68 -17.26 6.77
CA ASN A 176 7.36 -15.92 7.24
C ASN A 176 6.48 -15.14 6.26
N THR A 177 6.59 -15.41 4.95
CA THR A 177 5.70 -14.88 3.91
C THR A 177 4.25 -15.28 4.20
N ASP A 178 3.97 -16.58 4.29
CA ASP A 178 2.62 -17.10 4.51
C ASP A 178 2.03 -16.60 5.83
N ARG A 179 2.84 -16.60 6.90
CA ARG A 179 2.41 -16.10 8.20
C ARG A 179 2.06 -14.60 8.17
N SER A 180 2.93 -13.77 7.61
CA SER A 180 2.73 -12.31 7.58
C SER A 180 1.56 -11.93 6.68
N LEU A 181 1.42 -12.60 5.53
CA LEU A 181 0.30 -12.40 4.62
C LEU A 181 -1.02 -12.82 5.23
N GLY A 182 -1.06 -13.99 5.89
CA GLY A 182 -2.24 -14.48 6.62
C GLY A 182 -2.67 -13.49 7.70
N ILE A 183 -1.74 -12.95 8.49
CA ILE A 183 -2.02 -11.93 9.51
C ILE A 183 -2.58 -10.65 8.86
N LEU A 184 -1.94 -10.13 7.83
CA LEU A 184 -2.39 -8.92 7.13
C LEU A 184 -3.81 -9.07 6.60
N ARG A 185 -4.10 -10.14 5.86
CA ARG A 185 -5.40 -10.41 5.27
C ARG A 185 -6.49 -10.61 6.33
N SER A 186 -6.19 -11.40 7.38
CA SER A 186 -7.12 -11.66 8.49
C SER A 186 -7.48 -10.38 9.23
N LEU A 187 -6.51 -9.52 9.56
CA LEU A 187 -6.76 -8.26 10.24
C LEU A 187 -7.54 -7.27 9.36
N CYS A 188 -7.23 -7.19 8.06
CA CYS A 188 -8.02 -6.39 7.12
C CYS A 188 -9.49 -6.88 7.09
N GLN A 189 -9.71 -8.18 6.99
CA GLN A 189 -11.05 -8.76 6.98
C GLN A 189 -11.80 -8.49 8.30
N GLN A 190 -11.15 -8.71 9.44
CA GLN A 190 -11.73 -8.51 10.77
C GLN A 190 -12.17 -7.06 10.99
N TRP A 191 -11.41 -6.10 10.50
CA TRP A 191 -11.69 -4.66 10.69
C TRP A 191 -12.43 -4.01 9.53
N GLY A 192 -12.75 -4.80 8.50
CA GLY A 192 -13.47 -4.32 7.32
C GLY A 192 -12.66 -3.36 6.46
N SER A 193 -11.32 -3.45 6.51
CA SER A 193 -10.43 -2.71 5.63
C SER A 193 -10.33 -3.41 4.27
N SER A 194 -10.38 -2.67 3.18
CA SER A 194 -10.00 -3.16 1.86
C SER A 194 -8.48 -3.28 1.76
N LEU A 195 -7.99 -4.16 0.88
CA LEU A 195 -6.56 -4.38 0.68
C LEU A 195 -6.21 -4.36 -0.80
N ILE A 196 -5.23 -3.54 -1.18
CA ILE A 196 -4.50 -3.68 -2.45
C ILE A 196 -3.09 -4.12 -2.12
N LEU A 197 -2.73 -5.30 -2.58
CA LEU A 197 -1.38 -5.84 -2.44
C LEU A 197 -0.72 -5.93 -3.81
N VAL A 198 0.51 -5.47 -3.92
CA VAL A 198 1.35 -5.62 -5.12
C VAL A 198 2.39 -6.68 -4.86
N SER A 199 2.53 -7.64 -5.75
CA SER A 199 3.60 -8.62 -5.71
C SER A 199 3.98 -9.13 -7.11
N HIS A 200 5.23 -9.60 -7.23
CA HIS A 200 5.68 -10.37 -8.38
C HIS A 200 5.74 -11.88 -8.08
N ASP A 201 5.49 -12.31 -6.83
CA ASP A 201 5.49 -13.73 -6.43
C ASP A 201 4.10 -14.36 -6.68
N PRO A 202 3.98 -15.32 -7.62
CA PRO A 202 2.70 -15.99 -7.89
C PRO A 202 2.09 -16.64 -6.65
N ARG A 203 2.90 -17.17 -5.72
CA ARG A 203 2.41 -17.81 -4.49
C ARG A 203 1.67 -16.84 -3.57
N VAL A 204 2.01 -15.56 -3.62
CA VAL A 204 1.31 -14.49 -2.90
C VAL A 204 -0.01 -14.17 -3.59
N ILE A 205 0.02 -14.08 -4.92
CA ILE A 205 -1.17 -13.76 -5.74
C ILE A 205 -2.23 -14.86 -5.62
N ASP A 206 -1.81 -16.13 -5.68
CA ASP A 206 -2.71 -17.30 -5.60
C ASP A 206 -3.50 -17.39 -4.28
N GLN A 207 -3.10 -16.62 -3.26
CA GLN A 207 -3.84 -16.53 -2.00
C GLN A 207 -5.02 -15.56 -2.05
N PHE A 208 -5.18 -14.78 -3.12
CA PHE A 208 -6.27 -13.82 -3.31
C PHE A 208 -7.33 -14.36 -4.25
N GLU A 209 -8.60 -14.09 -3.96
CA GLU A 209 -9.72 -14.44 -4.85
C GLU A 209 -9.69 -13.61 -6.14
N THR A 210 -9.21 -12.35 -6.04
CA THR A 210 -9.10 -11.41 -7.15
C THR A 210 -7.64 -11.10 -7.42
N GLY A 211 -7.07 -11.71 -8.44
CA GLY A 211 -5.77 -11.37 -9.02
C GLY A 211 -5.95 -10.52 -10.27
N ILE A 212 -5.23 -9.41 -10.35
CA ILE A 212 -5.27 -8.50 -11.50
C ILE A 212 -3.88 -8.48 -12.14
N ASP A 213 -3.82 -8.76 -13.43
CA ASP A 213 -2.59 -8.62 -14.20
C ASP A 213 -2.28 -7.12 -14.42
N TRP A 214 -1.12 -6.71 -13.93
CA TRP A 214 -0.68 -5.33 -14.05
C TRP A 214 -0.47 -4.88 -15.49
N GLU A 215 -0.01 -5.79 -16.39
CA GLU A 215 0.21 -5.45 -17.81
C GLU A 215 -1.10 -5.28 -18.57
N GLU A 216 -2.18 -5.91 -18.09
CA GLU A 216 -3.52 -5.66 -18.63
C GLU A 216 -4.09 -4.33 -18.13
N LEU A 217 -3.84 -4.00 -16.87
CA LEU A 217 -4.34 -2.78 -16.21
C LEU A 217 -3.57 -1.54 -16.69
N ASN A 218 -2.22 -1.59 -16.75
CA ASN A 218 -1.37 -0.48 -17.17
C ASN A 218 -1.07 -0.55 -18.68
N GLN A 219 -1.71 0.30 -19.46
CA GLN A 219 -1.68 0.27 -20.92
C GLN A 219 -0.53 1.08 -21.55
N VAL A 220 0.44 1.56 -20.77
CA VAL A 220 1.58 2.36 -21.28
C VAL A 220 2.34 1.65 -22.40
N LYS A 221 2.67 0.36 -22.23
CA LYS A 221 3.39 -0.42 -23.25
C LYS A 221 2.60 -0.59 -24.55
N LYS A 222 1.27 -0.73 -24.46
CA LYS A 222 0.40 -0.87 -25.63
C LYS A 222 0.35 0.41 -26.45
N GLU A 223 0.31 1.58 -25.81
CA GLU A 223 0.35 2.88 -26.50
C GLU A 223 1.73 3.12 -27.19
N GLN A 224 2.84 2.74 -26.55
CA GLN A 224 4.17 2.88 -27.13
C GLN A 224 4.36 2.01 -28.38
N GLN A 225 3.81 0.79 -28.40
CA GLN A 225 3.84 -0.10 -29.57
C GLN A 225 3.03 0.45 -30.73
N VAL A 226 1.82 0.97 -30.49
CA VAL A 226 0.96 1.57 -31.54
C VAL A 226 1.64 2.79 -32.20
N VAL A 227 2.37 3.59 -31.42
CA VAL A 227 3.12 4.75 -31.95
C VAL A 227 4.32 4.31 -32.77
N ALA A 228 5.01 3.23 -32.37
CA ALA A 228 6.17 2.70 -33.09
C ALA A 228 5.80 2.04 -34.44
N ASP A 229 4.63 1.39 -34.52
CA ASP A 229 4.13 0.73 -35.74
C ASP A 229 3.57 1.72 -36.80
N HIS A 230 3.43 3.01 -36.44
CA HIS A 230 2.95 4.07 -37.34
C HIS A 230 4.07 4.99 -37.84
N HIS A 231 5.34 4.71 -37.56
CA HIS A 231 6.54 5.39 -38.00
C HIS A 231 7.44 4.47 -38.80
#